data_c835dcffcc9c638ff46ec69d0232004b
#
_entry.id   c835dcffcc9c638ff46ec69d0232004b
#
_cell.length_a   1.000
_cell.length_b   1.000
_cell.length_c   1.000
_cell.angle_alpha   90.00
_cell.angle_beta   90.00
_cell.angle_gamma   90.00
#
_symmetry.space_group_name_H-M   'P 1'
#
loop_
_entity.id
_entity.type
_entity.pdbx_description
1 polymer ?
#
loop_
_entity_poly.entity_id
_entity_poly.type
_entity_poly.pdbx_seq_one_letter_code
_entity_poly.pdbx_strand_id
1 'polypeptide(L)'
;MDKKEYRVGVNRGLPVGMGYFSVSFGFGAMAVSQGVKTLDAVLISATNLTSAGQFVGLTLIVAAATLWEMVLTQLVINSRYALMSLALSQRMGEKIGLLPRLLIAFFNTDEIFALAMAREAPLTVPFLLGLGTLPFIGWTLGTLCGALAGSILPLSIRTALGVMLYGMFVAIVVPPAKKNRDVFVAVVLALVFSSLFSWTPGLKTVSPGLSIVVCTVAAAAICAALFPVKEEREAA
;
A
#
# COMPACT_ATOMS: atom_id res chain seq x y z
N MET A 1 -29.25 4.00 0.43
CA MET A 1 -27.93 4.52 0.01
C MET A 1 -28.15 5.70 -0.93
N ASP A 2 -27.57 6.86 -0.64
CA ASP A 2 -27.70 8.03 -1.51
C ASP A 2 -26.92 7.78 -2.81
N LYS A 3 -27.66 7.60 -3.92
CA LYS A 3 -27.09 7.30 -5.24
C LYS A 3 -26.25 8.45 -5.80
N LYS A 4 -26.56 9.69 -5.43
CA LYS A 4 -25.83 10.89 -5.88
C LYS A 4 -24.43 10.91 -5.23
N GLU A 5 -24.36 10.73 -3.92
CA GLU A 5 -23.12 10.67 -3.16
C GLU A 5 -22.22 9.51 -3.63
N TYR A 6 -22.81 8.34 -3.84
CA TYR A 6 -22.07 7.19 -4.38
C TYR A 6 -21.45 7.49 -5.76
N ARG A 7 -22.23 8.08 -6.67
CA ARG A 7 -21.75 8.45 -8.02
C ARG A 7 -20.63 9.51 -7.97
N VAL A 8 -20.73 10.47 -7.05
CA VAL A 8 -19.66 11.45 -6.82
C VAL A 8 -18.37 10.73 -6.37
N GLY A 9 -18.49 9.78 -5.45
CA GLY A 9 -17.36 8.95 -5.02
C GLY A 9 -16.73 8.18 -6.18
N VAL A 10 -17.54 7.46 -6.98
CA VAL A 10 -17.07 6.69 -8.15
C VAL A 10 -16.31 7.59 -9.13
N ASN A 11 -16.84 8.76 -9.46
CA ASN A 11 -16.16 9.69 -10.38
C ASN A 11 -14.82 10.19 -9.82
N ARG A 12 -14.73 10.43 -8.51
CA ARG A 12 -13.49 10.83 -7.83
C ARG A 12 -12.47 9.69 -7.75
N GLY A 13 -12.93 8.44 -7.67
CA GLY A 13 -12.09 7.25 -7.64
C GLY A 13 -11.56 6.82 -9.02
N LEU A 14 -12.11 7.33 -10.12
CA LEU A 14 -11.74 6.92 -11.48
C LEU A 14 -10.23 7.08 -11.78
N PRO A 15 -9.59 8.24 -11.54
CA PRO A 15 -8.16 8.37 -11.79
C PRO A 15 -7.30 7.39 -11.01
N VAL A 16 -7.68 7.12 -9.74
CA VAL A 16 -7.00 6.14 -8.89
C VAL A 16 -7.18 4.73 -9.47
N GLY A 17 -8.41 4.39 -9.90
CA GLY A 17 -8.69 3.09 -10.51
C GLY A 17 -7.87 2.82 -11.78
N MET A 18 -7.66 3.83 -12.61
CA MET A 18 -6.80 3.74 -13.81
C MET A 18 -5.33 3.53 -13.41
N GLY A 19 -4.84 4.28 -12.43
CA GLY A 19 -3.49 4.11 -11.89
C GLY A 19 -3.28 2.71 -11.29
N TYR A 20 -4.25 2.26 -10.52
CA TYR A 20 -4.25 0.93 -9.89
C TYR A 20 -4.24 -0.21 -10.90
N PHE A 21 -5.01 -0.08 -11.99
CA PHE A 21 -4.97 -1.06 -13.08
C PHE A 21 -3.55 -1.22 -13.62
N SER A 22 -2.85 -0.12 -13.88
CA SER A 22 -1.49 -0.14 -14.43
C SER A 22 -0.49 -0.79 -13.48
N VAL A 23 -0.54 -0.45 -12.19
CA VAL A 23 0.37 -1.00 -11.17
C VAL A 23 0.10 -2.48 -10.92
N SER A 24 -1.17 -2.86 -10.76
CA SER A 24 -1.56 -4.24 -10.50
C SER A 24 -1.36 -5.17 -11.70
N PHE A 25 -1.37 -4.64 -12.93
CA PHE A 25 -0.94 -5.36 -14.10
C PHE A 25 0.51 -5.84 -13.94
N GLY A 26 1.41 -4.94 -13.49
CA GLY A 26 2.79 -5.30 -13.16
C GLY A 26 2.88 -6.38 -12.08
N PHE A 27 2.05 -6.29 -11.03
CA PHE A 27 1.97 -7.32 -9.99
C PHE A 27 1.55 -8.68 -10.55
N GLY A 28 0.48 -8.74 -11.34
CA GLY A 28 -0.01 -9.98 -11.93
C GLY A 28 1.04 -10.66 -12.82
N ALA A 29 1.69 -9.89 -13.71
CA ALA A 29 2.76 -10.39 -14.57
C ALA A 29 3.96 -10.90 -13.76
N MET A 30 4.35 -10.20 -12.69
CA MET A 30 5.44 -10.59 -11.80
C MET A 30 5.08 -11.87 -11.03
N ALA A 31 3.89 -11.97 -10.47
CA ALA A 31 3.44 -13.13 -9.69
C ALA A 31 3.52 -14.42 -10.54
N VAL A 32 2.99 -14.40 -11.75
CA VAL A 32 3.03 -15.56 -12.66
C VAL A 32 4.46 -15.87 -13.11
N SER A 33 5.30 -14.85 -13.34
CA SER A 33 6.71 -15.07 -13.71
C SER A 33 7.51 -15.73 -12.58
N GLN A 34 7.07 -15.62 -11.33
CA GLN A 34 7.66 -16.26 -10.15
C GLN A 34 6.98 -17.58 -9.77
N GLY A 35 6.09 -18.12 -10.63
CA GLY A 35 5.46 -19.42 -10.47
C GLY A 35 4.15 -19.41 -9.67
N VAL A 36 3.61 -18.25 -9.27
CA VAL A 36 2.30 -18.15 -8.63
C VAL A 36 1.20 -18.35 -9.68
N LYS A 37 0.19 -19.15 -9.37
CA LYS A 37 -0.93 -19.38 -10.30
C LYS A 37 -1.75 -18.10 -10.49
N THR A 38 -2.26 -17.89 -11.70
CA THR A 38 -3.12 -16.73 -12.01
C THR A 38 -4.26 -16.56 -11.03
N LEU A 39 -4.94 -17.64 -10.66
CA LEU A 39 -6.05 -17.58 -9.70
C LEU A 39 -5.58 -17.07 -8.33
N ASP A 40 -4.46 -17.57 -7.82
CA ASP A 40 -3.91 -17.16 -6.53
C ASP A 40 -3.50 -15.69 -6.54
N ALA A 41 -2.86 -15.21 -7.61
CA ALA A 41 -2.52 -13.80 -7.79
C ALA A 41 -3.77 -12.89 -7.79
N VAL A 42 -4.84 -13.31 -8.48
CA VAL A 42 -6.11 -12.57 -8.51
C VAL A 42 -6.79 -12.58 -7.15
N LEU A 43 -6.81 -13.72 -6.44
CA LEU A 43 -7.37 -13.82 -5.09
C LEU A 43 -6.61 -12.92 -4.10
N ILE A 44 -5.27 -12.91 -4.17
CA ILE A 44 -4.45 -11.99 -3.36
C ILE A 44 -4.88 -10.53 -3.63
N SER A 45 -5.05 -10.13 -4.89
CA SER A 45 -5.46 -8.77 -5.24
C SER A 45 -6.91 -8.45 -4.87
N ALA A 46 -7.82 -9.41 -4.99
CA ALA A 46 -9.23 -9.21 -4.63
C ALA A 46 -9.47 -9.14 -3.11
N THR A 47 -8.56 -9.70 -2.31
CA THR A 47 -8.66 -9.69 -0.84
C THR A 47 -7.71 -8.71 -0.17
N ASN A 48 -6.79 -8.09 -0.93
CA ASN A 48 -5.75 -7.24 -0.39
C ASN A 48 -5.43 -6.06 -1.34
N LEU A 49 -5.73 -4.85 -0.90
CA LEU A 49 -5.49 -3.59 -1.64
C LEU A 49 -4.24 -2.84 -1.15
N THR A 50 -3.35 -3.48 -0.42
CA THR A 50 -2.25 -2.77 0.27
C THR A 50 -1.05 -2.41 -0.61
N SER A 51 -1.06 -2.69 -1.90
CA SER A 51 0.05 -2.41 -2.82
C SER A 51 1.41 -2.90 -2.28
N ALA A 52 2.15 -2.09 -1.53
CA ALA A 52 3.45 -2.45 -0.95
C ALA A 52 3.41 -3.77 -0.16
N GLY A 53 2.40 -3.95 0.70
CA GLY A 53 2.21 -5.20 1.45
C GLY A 53 2.01 -6.41 0.53
N GLN A 54 1.29 -6.24 -0.57
CA GLN A 54 1.04 -7.31 -1.54
C GLN A 54 2.31 -7.72 -2.29
N PHE A 55 3.14 -6.77 -2.71
CA PHE A 55 4.41 -7.08 -3.38
C PHE A 55 5.41 -7.74 -2.43
N VAL A 56 5.52 -7.25 -1.19
CA VAL A 56 6.35 -7.89 -0.17
C VAL A 56 5.80 -9.27 0.18
N GLY A 57 4.48 -9.41 0.31
CA GLY A 57 3.81 -10.69 0.51
C GLY A 57 4.16 -11.71 -0.57
N LEU A 58 4.16 -11.31 -1.83
CA LEU A 58 4.59 -12.15 -2.94
C LEU A 58 6.05 -12.60 -2.77
N THR A 59 6.95 -11.68 -2.42
CA THR A 59 8.36 -12.02 -2.16
C THR A 59 8.51 -13.06 -1.06
N LEU A 60 7.76 -12.94 0.03
CA LEU A 60 7.77 -13.88 1.14
C LEU A 60 7.17 -15.24 0.75
N ILE A 61 6.10 -15.28 -0.03
CA ILE A 61 5.51 -16.51 -0.56
C ILE A 61 6.53 -17.27 -1.42
N VAL A 62 7.18 -16.58 -2.35
CA VAL A 62 8.19 -17.16 -3.24
C VAL A 62 9.43 -17.63 -2.48
N ALA A 63 9.82 -16.91 -1.43
CA ALA A 63 10.91 -17.31 -0.54
C ALA A 63 10.53 -18.45 0.43
N ALA A 64 9.29 -18.96 0.40
CA ALA A 64 8.76 -19.94 1.34
C ALA A 64 8.96 -19.52 2.81
N ALA A 65 8.79 -18.23 3.09
CA ALA A 65 8.91 -17.66 4.42
C ALA A 65 7.88 -18.25 5.40
N THR A 66 8.17 -18.21 6.69
CA THR A 66 7.24 -18.71 7.71
C THR A 66 6.00 -17.83 7.82
N LEU A 67 4.88 -18.40 8.30
CA LEU A 67 3.66 -17.64 8.55
C LEU A 67 3.88 -16.50 9.55
N TRP A 68 4.73 -16.69 10.56
CA TRP A 68 5.07 -15.67 11.54
C TRP A 68 5.79 -14.49 10.88
N GLU A 69 6.73 -14.76 9.99
CA GLU A 69 7.43 -13.74 9.24
C GLU A 69 6.46 -12.94 8.34
N MET A 70 5.54 -13.64 7.67
CA MET A 70 4.48 -12.99 6.89
C MET A 70 3.62 -12.09 7.78
N VAL A 71 3.13 -12.57 8.92
CA VAL A 71 2.28 -11.80 9.85
C VAL A 71 3.01 -10.57 10.36
N LEU A 72 4.24 -10.71 10.87
CA LEU A 72 5.01 -9.59 11.40
C LEU A 72 5.30 -8.54 10.34
N THR A 73 5.72 -8.97 9.16
CA THR A 73 6.02 -8.07 8.04
C THR A 73 4.77 -7.30 7.60
N GLN A 74 3.63 -7.99 7.45
CA GLN A 74 2.37 -7.35 7.07
C GLN A 74 1.87 -6.38 8.14
N LEU A 75 1.99 -6.72 9.42
CA LEU A 75 1.64 -5.81 10.52
C LEU A 75 2.45 -4.52 10.47
N VAL A 76 3.77 -4.63 10.28
CA VAL A 76 4.65 -3.44 10.25
C VAL A 76 4.36 -2.58 9.02
N ILE A 77 4.30 -3.17 7.83
CA ILE A 77 4.07 -2.40 6.58
C ILE A 77 2.69 -1.73 6.58
N ASN A 78 1.68 -2.42 7.11
CA ASN A 78 0.29 -1.97 7.06
C ASN A 78 -0.18 -1.23 8.33
N SER A 79 0.69 -1.02 9.35
CA SER A 79 0.37 -0.28 10.57
C SER A 79 -0.17 1.13 10.30
N ARG A 80 0.27 1.79 9.25
CA ARG A 80 -0.22 3.09 8.78
C ARG A 80 -1.72 3.11 8.50
N TYR A 81 -2.29 1.99 8.04
CA TYR A 81 -3.74 1.91 7.76
C TYR A 81 -4.59 2.03 9.02
N ALA A 82 -4.07 1.61 10.18
CA ALA A 82 -4.75 1.80 11.45
C ALA A 82 -4.89 3.29 11.78
N LEU A 83 -3.80 4.07 11.62
CA LEU A 83 -3.81 5.53 11.84
C LEU A 83 -4.72 6.25 10.84
N MET A 84 -4.66 5.89 9.55
CA MET A 84 -5.53 6.46 8.51
C MET A 84 -7.01 6.14 8.78
N SER A 85 -7.32 4.92 9.21
CA SER A 85 -8.69 4.52 9.54
C SER A 85 -9.21 5.26 10.78
N LEU A 86 -8.35 5.51 11.77
CA LEU A 86 -8.69 6.33 12.94
C LEU A 86 -9.02 7.77 12.53
N ALA A 87 -8.14 8.42 11.76
CA ALA A 87 -8.36 9.79 11.26
C ALA A 87 -9.64 9.89 10.40
N LEU A 88 -9.88 8.91 9.52
CA LEU A 88 -11.08 8.86 8.71
C LEU A 88 -12.34 8.71 9.57
N SER A 89 -12.29 7.85 10.60
CA SER A 89 -13.39 7.61 11.53
C SER A 89 -13.75 8.87 12.33
N GLN A 90 -12.75 9.64 12.76
CA GLN A 90 -12.98 10.92 13.47
C GLN A 90 -13.69 11.94 12.57
N ARG A 91 -13.35 11.98 11.28
CA ARG A 91 -13.95 12.92 10.34
C ARG A 91 -15.36 12.52 9.87
N MET A 92 -15.73 11.26 9.98
CA MET A 92 -17.05 10.79 9.54
C MET A 92 -18.20 11.21 10.48
N GLY A 93 -17.92 11.54 11.74
CA GLY A 93 -18.86 12.18 12.69
C GLY A 93 -20.10 11.39 13.08
N GLU A 94 -20.44 10.32 12.39
CA GLU A 94 -21.65 9.53 12.60
C GLU A 94 -21.37 8.13 13.15
N LYS A 95 -22.34 7.56 13.88
CA LYS A 95 -22.31 6.15 14.27
C LYS A 95 -22.58 5.28 13.07
N ILE A 96 -21.52 4.74 12.46
CA ILE A 96 -21.61 3.86 11.29
C ILE A 96 -21.65 2.41 11.76
N GLY A 97 -22.56 1.63 11.16
CA GLY A 97 -22.65 0.18 11.41
C GLY A 97 -21.36 -0.56 11.08
N LEU A 98 -21.19 -1.76 11.65
CA LEU A 98 -19.96 -2.56 11.50
C LEU A 98 -19.63 -2.89 10.04
N LEU A 99 -20.61 -3.38 9.26
CA LEU A 99 -20.36 -3.82 7.88
C LEU A 99 -19.90 -2.68 6.96
N PRO A 100 -20.56 -1.50 6.90
CA PRO A 100 -20.04 -0.37 6.14
C PRO A 100 -18.64 0.07 6.61
N ARG A 101 -18.36 0.03 7.91
CA ARG A 101 -17.05 0.37 8.47
C ARG A 101 -15.97 -0.59 7.97
N LEU A 102 -16.23 -1.90 7.95
CA LEU A 102 -15.29 -2.90 7.44
C LEU A 102 -15.03 -2.73 5.94
N LEU A 103 -16.08 -2.46 5.14
CA LEU A 103 -15.92 -2.21 3.71
C LEU A 103 -15.12 -0.93 3.42
N ILE A 104 -15.37 0.15 4.17
CA ILE A 104 -14.58 1.38 4.05
C ILE A 104 -13.12 1.14 4.45
N ALA A 105 -12.89 0.40 5.53
CA ALA A 105 -11.53 0.06 5.98
C ALA A 105 -10.79 -0.79 4.93
N PHE A 106 -11.46 -1.72 4.28
CA PHE A 106 -10.90 -2.52 3.18
C PHE A 106 -10.46 -1.66 1.99
N PHE A 107 -11.22 -0.62 1.64
CA PHE A 107 -10.88 0.30 0.55
C PHE A 107 -9.89 1.40 0.96
N ASN A 108 -9.55 1.53 2.24
CA ASN A 108 -8.77 2.63 2.76
C ASN A 108 -7.28 2.52 2.42
N THR A 109 -6.92 2.85 1.20
CA THR A 109 -5.53 2.98 0.74
C THR A 109 -5.06 4.43 0.85
N ASP A 110 -3.76 4.68 0.63
CA ASP A 110 -3.17 6.02 0.77
C ASP A 110 -3.86 7.05 -0.14
N GLU A 111 -4.13 6.68 -1.39
CA GLU A 111 -4.73 7.57 -2.39
C GLU A 111 -6.22 7.80 -2.09
N ILE A 112 -6.94 6.75 -1.68
CA ILE A 112 -8.36 6.85 -1.30
C ILE A 112 -8.48 7.71 -0.04
N PHE A 113 -7.62 7.50 0.95
CA PHE A 113 -7.54 8.32 2.15
C PHE A 113 -7.26 9.78 1.82
N ALA A 114 -6.25 10.05 0.99
CA ALA A 114 -5.91 11.42 0.59
C ALA A 114 -7.09 12.14 -0.09
N LEU A 115 -7.78 11.47 -1.02
CA LEU A 115 -8.97 12.03 -1.69
C LEU A 115 -10.15 12.24 -0.73
N ALA A 116 -10.34 11.33 0.23
CA ALA A 116 -11.36 11.48 1.26
C ALA A 116 -11.05 12.68 2.18
N MET A 117 -9.80 12.80 2.62
CA MET A 117 -9.38 13.89 3.50
C MET A 117 -9.35 15.26 2.81
N ALA A 118 -9.12 15.30 1.50
CA ALA A 118 -9.18 16.53 0.71
C ALA A 118 -10.62 17.03 0.41
N ARG A 119 -11.64 16.25 0.75
CA ARG A 119 -13.02 16.65 0.53
C ARG A 119 -13.48 17.63 1.60
N GLU A 120 -13.98 18.82 1.21
CA GLU A 120 -14.54 19.83 2.12
C GLU A 120 -15.93 19.42 2.66
N ALA A 121 -16.76 18.78 1.83
CA ALA A 121 -18.08 18.30 2.23
C ALA A 121 -17.98 17.12 3.21
N PRO A 122 -19.01 16.87 4.04
CA PRO A 122 -19.05 15.75 4.98
C PRO A 122 -18.77 14.41 4.30
N LEU A 123 -18.02 13.56 4.97
CA LEU A 123 -17.74 12.21 4.50
C LEU A 123 -18.96 11.30 4.79
N THR A 124 -19.57 10.78 3.74
CA THR A 124 -20.70 9.86 3.84
C THR A 124 -20.29 8.45 3.45
N VAL A 125 -20.96 7.44 4.02
CA VAL A 125 -20.72 6.03 3.67
C VAL A 125 -20.86 5.79 2.16
N PRO A 126 -21.95 6.26 1.46
CA PRO A 126 -22.07 6.08 0.02
C PRO A 126 -20.91 6.68 -0.78
N PHE A 127 -20.43 7.87 -0.39
CA PHE A 127 -19.30 8.50 -1.06
C PHE A 127 -18.02 7.66 -0.93
N LEU A 128 -17.68 7.20 0.29
CA LEU A 128 -16.47 6.40 0.53
C LEU A 128 -16.51 5.04 -0.17
N LEU A 129 -17.66 4.38 -0.17
CA LEU A 129 -17.84 3.13 -0.92
C LEU A 129 -17.72 3.37 -2.43
N GLY A 130 -18.31 4.45 -2.94
CA GLY A 130 -18.14 4.84 -4.33
C GLY A 130 -16.70 5.13 -4.71
N LEU A 131 -15.97 5.85 -3.83
CA LEU A 131 -14.57 6.21 -4.02
C LEU A 131 -13.66 4.98 -4.14
N GLY A 132 -13.93 3.91 -3.36
CA GLY A 132 -13.17 2.66 -3.39
C GLY A 132 -13.54 1.71 -4.53
N THR A 133 -14.71 1.85 -5.15
CA THR A 133 -15.24 0.88 -6.12
C THR A 133 -14.35 0.74 -7.37
N LEU A 134 -14.04 1.84 -8.06
CA LEU A 134 -13.21 1.77 -9.28
C LEU A 134 -11.75 1.42 -8.99
N PRO A 135 -11.09 1.91 -7.92
CA PRO A 135 -9.80 1.42 -7.50
C PRO A 135 -9.75 -0.08 -7.26
N PHE A 136 -10.74 -0.64 -6.57
CA PHE A 136 -10.84 -2.08 -6.34
C PHE A 136 -10.98 -2.88 -7.64
N ILE A 137 -11.88 -2.45 -8.52
CA ILE A 137 -12.08 -3.08 -9.82
C ILE A 137 -10.79 -2.98 -10.66
N GLY A 138 -10.19 -1.79 -10.72
CA GLY A 138 -8.94 -1.54 -11.45
C GLY A 138 -7.81 -2.43 -10.95
N TRP A 139 -7.65 -2.54 -9.62
CA TRP A 139 -6.62 -3.38 -9.01
C TRP A 139 -6.80 -4.86 -9.33
N THR A 140 -8.00 -5.39 -9.16
CA THR A 140 -8.29 -6.81 -9.41
C THR A 140 -8.19 -7.16 -10.90
N LEU A 141 -8.78 -6.33 -11.79
CA LEU A 141 -8.72 -6.55 -13.23
C LEU A 141 -7.30 -6.36 -13.78
N GLY A 142 -6.57 -5.36 -13.29
CA GLY A 142 -5.18 -5.16 -13.69
C GLY A 142 -4.32 -6.39 -13.37
N THR A 143 -4.46 -6.96 -12.17
CA THR A 143 -3.79 -8.21 -11.79
C THR A 143 -4.17 -9.36 -12.71
N LEU A 144 -5.46 -9.55 -12.99
CA LEU A 144 -5.93 -10.58 -13.90
C LEU A 144 -5.31 -10.42 -15.30
N CYS A 145 -5.40 -9.23 -15.87
CA CYS A 145 -4.83 -8.93 -17.20
C CYS A 145 -3.31 -9.14 -17.21
N GLY A 146 -2.60 -8.68 -16.17
CA GLY A 146 -1.16 -8.85 -16.04
C GLY A 146 -0.75 -10.32 -15.89
N ALA A 147 -1.49 -11.09 -15.09
CA ALA A 147 -1.23 -12.53 -14.90
C ALA A 147 -1.47 -13.34 -16.18
N LEU A 148 -2.52 -13.02 -16.95
CA LEU A 148 -2.78 -13.65 -18.24
C LEU A 148 -1.74 -13.24 -19.30
N ALA A 149 -1.39 -11.96 -19.36
CA ALA A 149 -0.39 -11.45 -20.29
C ALA A 149 1.03 -11.89 -19.92
N GLY A 150 1.33 -12.04 -18.63
CA GLY A 150 2.66 -12.39 -18.12
C GLY A 150 3.20 -13.71 -18.66
N SER A 151 2.34 -14.65 -19.03
CA SER A 151 2.73 -15.92 -19.67
C SER A 151 3.13 -15.76 -21.16
N ILE A 152 2.66 -14.70 -21.83
CA ILE A 152 2.84 -14.46 -23.28
C ILE A 152 3.90 -13.38 -23.54
N LEU A 153 4.15 -12.51 -22.54
CA LEU A 153 5.06 -11.38 -22.70
C LEU A 153 6.51 -11.81 -22.86
N PRO A 154 7.26 -11.21 -23.83
CA PRO A 154 8.69 -11.38 -23.95
C PRO A 154 9.44 -11.03 -22.65
N LEU A 155 10.58 -11.68 -22.43
CA LEU A 155 11.40 -11.47 -21.21
C LEU A 155 11.76 -9.99 -20.99
N SER A 156 12.06 -9.25 -22.04
CA SER A 156 12.38 -7.82 -21.98
C SER A 156 11.25 -6.99 -21.38
N ILE A 157 10.00 -7.27 -21.74
CA ILE A 157 8.83 -6.57 -21.18
C ILE A 157 8.60 -6.98 -19.73
N ARG A 158 8.74 -8.26 -19.39
CA ARG A 158 8.65 -8.73 -17.99
C ARG A 158 9.68 -8.06 -17.10
N THR A 159 10.91 -7.92 -17.57
CA THR A 159 11.98 -7.21 -16.84
C THR A 159 11.64 -5.73 -16.67
N ALA A 160 11.14 -5.07 -17.72
CA ALA A 160 10.72 -3.66 -17.63
C ALA A 160 9.57 -3.45 -16.64
N LEU A 161 8.59 -4.36 -16.58
CA LEU A 161 7.50 -4.31 -15.60
C LEU A 161 8.02 -4.48 -14.15
N GLY A 162 9.03 -5.34 -13.96
CA GLY A 162 9.70 -5.45 -12.66
C GLY A 162 10.38 -4.15 -12.23
N VAL A 163 11.02 -3.43 -13.15
CA VAL A 163 11.64 -2.13 -12.86
C VAL A 163 10.58 -1.05 -12.58
N MET A 164 9.43 -1.11 -13.26
CA MET A 164 8.32 -0.15 -13.06
C MET A 164 7.82 -0.14 -11.61
N LEU A 165 7.83 -1.29 -10.92
CA LEU A 165 7.51 -1.39 -9.51
C LEU A 165 8.41 -0.49 -8.64
N TYR A 166 9.72 -0.55 -8.84
CA TYR A 166 10.68 0.31 -8.13
C TYR A 166 10.44 1.79 -8.47
N GLY A 167 10.13 2.09 -9.74
CA GLY A 167 9.75 3.43 -10.17
C GLY A 167 8.52 3.97 -9.44
N MET A 168 7.52 3.13 -9.19
CA MET A 168 6.34 3.49 -8.41
C MET A 168 6.73 3.86 -6.97
N PHE A 169 7.54 3.05 -6.28
CA PHE A 169 7.98 3.38 -4.92
C PHE A 169 8.79 4.67 -4.88
N VAL A 170 9.68 4.90 -5.83
CA VAL A 170 10.43 6.16 -5.96
C VAL A 170 9.47 7.34 -6.16
N ALA A 171 8.44 7.20 -7.00
CA ALA A 171 7.45 8.24 -7.24
C ALA A 171 6.61 8.58 -5.98
N ILE A 172 6.37 7.62 -5.10
CA ILE A 172 5.65 7.85 -3.83
C ILE A 172 6.56 8.50 -2.78
N VAL A 173 7.82 8.05 -2.69
CA VAL A 173 8.74 8.45 -1.61
C VAL A 173 9.43 9.79 -1.87
N VAL A 174 9.86 10.04 -3.11
CA VAL A 174 10.69 11.21 -3.44
C VAL A 174 9.95 12.55 -3.27
N PRO A 175 8.68 12.74 -3.68
CA PRO A 175 8.01 14.03 -3.52
C PRO A 175 7.84 14.46 -2.05
N PRO A 176 7.39 13.62 -1.11
CA PRO A 176 7.37 13.96 0.31
C PRO A 176 8.76 14.24 0.87
N ALA A 177 9.76 13.43 0.53
CA ALA A 177 11.14 13.60 0.99
C ALA A 177 11.77 14.92 0.53
N LYS A 178 11.42 15.42 -0.68
CA LYS A 178 11.86 16.73 -1.15
C LYS A 178 11.23 17.90 -0.39
N LYS A 179 10.02 17.71 0.16
CA LYS A 179 9.26 18.76 0.83
C LYS A 179 9.46 18.80 2.34
N ASN A 180 9.82 17.69 2.95
CA ASN A 180 9.94 17.54 4.39
C ASN A 180 11.27 16.86 4.76
N ARG A 181 12.09 17.59 5.55
CA ARG A 181 13.41 17.13 6.01
C ARG A 181 13.31 15.86 6.86
N ASP A 182 12.29 15.74 7.69
CA ASP A 182 12.12 14.59 8.59
C ASP A 182 11.84 13.32 7.78
N VAL A 183 11.00 13.44 6.74
CA VAL A 183 10.76 12.37 5.78
C VAL A 183 12.03 12.00 5.01
N PHE A 184 12.83 13.00 4.59
CA PHE A 184 14.09 12.76 3.91
C PHE A 184 15.06 11.96 4.80
N VAL A 185 15.19 12.33 6.07
CA VAL A 185 16.05 11.61 7.04
C VAL A 185 15.55 10.17 7.24
N ALA A 186 14.23 9.97 7.36
CA ALA A 186 13.64 8.64 7.47
C ALA A 186 13.98 7.75 6.27
N VAL A 187 13.89 8.31 5.06
CA VAL A 187 14.24 7.60 3.81
C VAL A 187 15.73 7.23 3.80
N VAL A 188 16.61 8.17 4.15
CA VAL A 188 18.05 7.91 4.19
C VAL A 188 18.39 6.83 5.22
N LEU A 189 17.82 6.89 6.42
CA LEU A 189 18.02 5.86 7.44
C LEU A 189 17.56 4.49 6.98
N ALA A 190 16.37 4.41 6.36
CA ALA A 190 15.84 3.16 5.82
C ALA A 190 16.76 2.58 4.73
N LEU A 191 17.28 3.43 3.83
CA LEU A 191 18.25 3.02 2.80
C LEU A 191 19.55 2.51 3.40
N VAL A 192 20.10 3.21 4.41
CA VAL A 192 21.34 2.78 5.11
C VAL A 192 21.12 1.43 5.77
N PHE A 193 20.06 1.26 6.56
CA PHE A 193 19.78 -0.01 7.22
C PHE A 193 19.58 -1.14 6.21
N SER A 194 18.77 -0.93 5.17
CA SER A 194 18.55 -1.93 4.13
C SER A 194 19.84 -2.31 3.41
N SER A 195 20.72 -1.34 3.14
CA SER A 195 22.04 -1.58 2.54
C SER A 195 22.94 -2.40 3.47
N LEU A 196 22.93 -2.11 4.78
CA LEU A 196 23.70 -2.89 5.78
C LEU A 196 23.24 -4.35 5.80
N PHE A 197 21.92 -4.61 5.80
CA PHE A 197 21.39 -5.98 5.73
C PHE A 197 21.77 -6.69 4.43
N SER A 198 21.81 -5.95 3.31
CA SER A 198 22.11 -6.53 2.00
C SER A 198 23.60 -6.83 1.79
N TRP A 199 24.51 -6.04 2.38
CA TRP A 199 25.95 -6.13 2.07
C TRP A 199 26.81 -6.71 3.19
N THR A 200 26.35 -6.69 4.44
CA THR A 200 27.13 -7.22 5.55
C THR A 200 27.01 -8.76 5.61
N PRO A 201 28.13 -9.51 5.56
CA PRO A 201 28.09 -10.98 5.47
C PRO A 201 27.28 -11.66 6.56
N GLY A 202 27.30 -11.18 7.80
CA GLY A 202 26.53 -11.74 8.93
C GLY A 202 25.03 -11.42 8.86
N LEU A 203 24.64 -10.29 8.27
CA LEU A 203 23.25 -9.85 8.19
C LEU A 203 22.50 -10.43 6.97
N LYS A 204 23.22 -10.85 5.94
CA LYS A 204 22.61 -11.50 4.75
C LYS A 204 21.89 -12.80 5.05
N THR A 205 22.15 -13.43 6.18
CA THR A 205 21.49 -14.68 6.62
C THR A 205 20.12 -14.42 7.26
N VAL A 206 19.82 -13.15 7.56
CA VAL A 206 18.50 -12.75 8.09
C VAL A 206 17.46 -12.83 6.98
N SER A 207 16.31 -13.39 7.29
CA SER A 207 15.23 -13.51 6.31
C SER A 207 14.75 -12.15 5.77
N PRO A 208 14.28 -12.08 4.52
CA PRO A 208 13.85 -10.82 3.91
C PRO A 208 12.77 -10.08 4.72
N GLY A 209 11.79 -10.80 5.26
CA GLY A 209 10.72 -10.19 6.05
C GLY A 209 11.21 -9.62 7.36
N LEU A 210 12.06 -10.34 8.09
CA LEU A 210 12.64 -9.84 9.35
C LEU A 210 13.54 -8.63 9.10
N SER A 211 14.31 -8.62 8.01
CA SER A 211 15.10 -7.46 7.59
C SER A 211 14.22 -6.22 7.37
N ILE A 212 13.08 -6.36 6.68
CA ILE A 212 12.13 -5.28 6.46
C ILE A 212 11.58 -4.77 7.80
N VAL A 213 11.15 -5.67 8.68
CA VAL A 213 10.63 -5.30 10.02
C VAL A 213 11.67 -4.51 10.81
N VAL A 214 12.88 -5.03 10.94
CA VAL A 214 13.97 -4.38 11.72
C VAL A 214 14.32 -3.02 11.12
N CYS A 215 14.53 -2.93 9.80
CA CYS A 215 14.88 -1.66 9.15
C CYS A 215 13.78 -0.61 9.32
N THR A 216 12.52 -1.01 9.17
CA THR A 216 11.39 -0.09 9.28
C THR A 216 11.22 0.41 10.71
N VAL A 217 11.22 -0.50 11.69
CA VAL A 217 11.04 -0.13 13.10
C VAL A 217 12.21 0.72 13.60
N ALA A 218 13.47 0.36 13.25
CA ALA A 218 14.64 1.13 13.64
C ALA A 218 14.63 2.54 13.04
N ALA A 219 14.36 2.68 11.74
CA ALA A 219 14.26 3.99 11.08
C ALA A 219 13.15 4.84 11.70
N ALA A 220 11.97 4.26 11.93
CA ALA A 220 10.83 4.96 12.52
C ALA A 220 11.12 5.40 13.96
N ALA A 221 11.70 4.53 14.79
CA ALA A 221 12.05 4.85 16.18
C ALA A 221 13.09 5.98 16.28
N ILE A 222 14.12 5.94 15.44
CA ILE A 222 15.14 7.00 15.40
C ILE A 222 14.51 8.32 14.96
N CYS A 223 13.67 8.32 13.90
CA CYS A 223 12.99 9.53 13.46
C CYS A 223 12.03 10.08 14.51
N ALA A 224 11.28 9.23 15.21
CA ALA A 224 10.39 9.66 16.29
C ALA A 224 11.17 10.30 17.45
N ALA A 225 12.38 9.81 17.76
CA ALA A 225 13.25 10.40 18.78
C ALA A 225 13.89 11.72 18.33
N LEU A 226 14.28 11.84 17.04
CA LEU A 226 14.92 13.04 16.50
C LEU A 226 13.91 14.17 16.20
N PHE A 227 12.70 13.82 15.78
CA PHE A 227 11.67 14.75 15.34
C PHE A 227 10.35 14.48 16.08
N PRO A 228 10.31 14.69 17.43
CA PRO A 228 9.08 14.49 18.18
C PRO A 228 8.01 15.48 17.70
N VAL A 229 6.81 14.97 17.41
CA VAL A 229 5.66 15.80 17.08
C VAL A 229 5.33 16.64 18.33
N LYS A 230 5.43 17.96 18.21
CA LYS A 230 4.94 18.85 19.29
C LYS A 230 3.43 18.73 19.32
N GLU A 231 2.88 18.24 20.43
CA GLU A 231 1.45 18.40 20.70
C GLU A 231 1.16 19.90 20.67
N GLU A 232 0.40 20.37 19.68
CA GLU A 232 -0.30 21.64 19.82
C GLU A 232 -1.29 21.41 20.99
N ARG A 233 -0.91 21.87 22.17
CA ARG A 233 -1.86 22.04 23.26
C ARG A 233 -2.94 22.95 22.69
N GLU A 234 -4.11 22.37 22.39
CA GLU A 234 -5.33 23.13 22.19
C GLU A 234 -5.42 24.08 23.38
N ALA A 235 -5.25 25.36 23.11
CA ALA A 235 -5.54 26.41 24.06
C ALA A 235 -7.03 26.27 24.40
N ALA A 236 -7.31 25.87 25.62
CA ALA A 236 -8.63 25.80 26.22
C ALA A 236 -9.28 27.19 26.25
#